data_05e2082c9fb0bbd5398146bb306e64b9
#
_entry.id   05e2082c9fb0bbd5398146bb306e64b9
#
_cell.length_a   1.000
_cell.length_b   1.000
_cell.length_c   1.000
_cell.angle_alpha   90.00
_cell.angle_beta   90.00
_cell.angle_gamma   90.00
#
_symmetry.space_group_name_H-M   'P 1'
#
loop_
_entity.id
_entity.type
_entity.pdbx_description
1 polymer ?
#
loop_
_entity_poly.entity_id
_entity_poly.type
_entity_poly.pdbx_seq_one_letter_code
_entity_poly.pdbx_strand_id
1 'polypeptide(L)'
;MTKFRVARLFLEDGNAVTLFPQCTTTAGRTVSWVFYPAGILLSAIYAHLGPLGLRVSGISLSLIWFALLAYWCLTQARDLGGALQRFAGLVAVASLGVLPYLWVLSRPEQFLMLPILVLCLLALFFKDQKSARAQVAMTVGLALLLTLFFYAHPKSMFYAPFALAAVWLATATYHKAIRYGLWLFVVVLCVQTFHVFSALAGCQDAPNIQKMLAFNTLLPGMLFSAPAEFVSAAYNNLISFPDRVLIHLTFNETFQSGWLPPMVGSFEALPYLNLAIYYSLYAFIIGVHVVSILIFLLQVVRRQVSAPVVLALLLVGADLINAFFYNIQNFYAGTQFMPVSIIITALLMHSRRAVKLSNIPARVAYSLLLLLPIASMVTLLALVTPGITHNSSFAESSLPGQPLSIPVLGAQLHLDAISKLGASCGIPAESTESVVVDHMTYFAFLRDKQPIHVLYVSELGYGGDLSNGRLLPFLKGLNSPGLITRCEWVPNEFRQAQEKGDMGYCCVNFGKI
;
A
#
# COMPACT_ATOMS: atom_id res chain seq x y z
N MET A 1 7.16 7.54 4.90
CA MET A 1 7.47 8.55 5.92
C MET A 1 7.06 8.10 7.31
N THR A 2 5.78 7.98 7.61
CA THR A 2 5.27 7.48 8.90
C THR A 2 6.03 6.28 9.45
N LYS A 3 6.35 5.31 8.59
CA LYS A 3 7.07 4.09 8.99
C LYS A 3 8.47 4.38 9.57
N PHE A 4 9.25 5.26 8.93
CA PHE A 4 10.59 5.58 9.42
C PHE A 4 10.55 6.31 10.74
N ARG A 5 9.60 7.20 10.93
CA ARG A 5 9.42 7.90 12.18
C ARG A 5 9.03 6.95 13.30
N VAL A 6 7.99 6.13 13.09
CA VAL A 6 7.53 5.17 14.11
C VAL A 6 8.65 4.20 14.47
N ALA A 7 9.40 3.70 13.46
CA ALA A 7 10.54 2.82 13.71
C ALA A 7 11.61 3.49 14.57
N ARG A 8 11.97 4.73 14.26
CA ARG A 8 12.99 5.45 14.98
C ARG A 8 12.59 5.76 16.41
N LEU A 9 11.41 6.31 16.62
CA LEU A 9 10.91 6.64 17.96
C LEU A 9 10.70 5.40 18.81
N PHE A 10 10.29 4.29 18.24
CA PHE A 10 10.21 3.02 18.94
C PHE A 10 11.59 2.51 19.39
N LEU A 11 12.60 2.62 18.53
CA LEU A 11 13.96 2.17 18.83
C LEU A 11 14.70 3.11 19.80
N GLU A 12 14.49 4.42 19.71
CA GLU A 12 15.17 5.42 20.54
C GLU A 12 14.45 5.63 21.89
N ASP A 13 13.14 5.78 21.89
CA ASP A 13 12.34 6.16 23.06
C ASP A 13 11.50 5.02 23.65
N GLY A 14 11.41 3.88 22.99
CA GLY A 14 10.54 2.76 23.36
C GLY A 14 9.04 3.06 23.24
N ASN A 15 8.67 4.20 22.67
CA ASN A 15 7.29 4.67 22.57
C ASN A 15 6.77 4.61 21.13
N ALA A 16 5.61 3.95 20.96
CA ALA A 16 4.84 4.06 19.73
C ALA A 16 4.15 5.44 19.69
N VAL A 17 4.51 6.27 18.71
CA VAL A 17 3.94 7.62 18.55
C VAL A 17 2.78 7.59 17.58
N THR A 18 1.67 8.20 17.98
CA THR A 18 0.50 8.35 17.10
C THR A 18 0.71 9.48 16.09
N LEU A 19 0.21 9.28 14.87
CA LEU A 19 0.16 10.34 13.85
C LEU A 19 -0.95 11.35 14.08
N PHE A 20 -1.88 11.04 14.96
CA PHE A 20 -3.07 11.80 15.22
C PHE A 20 -3.17 12.10 16.72
N PRO A 21 -2.33 13.03 17.22
CA PRO A 21 -2.29 13.36 18.64
C PRO A 21 -3.63 13.84 19.17
N GLN A 22 -4.48 14.45 18.33
CA GLN A 22 -5.81 14.92 18.69
C GLN A 22 -6.77 13.77 19.07
N CYS A 23 -6.53 12.55 18.55
CA CYS A 23 -7.35 11.38 18.82
C CYS A 23 -6.76 10.51 19.94
N THR A 24 -5.92 11.08 20.80
CA THR A 24 -5.05 10.38 21.76
C THR A 24 -5.69 10.01 23.10
N THR A 25 -6.98 10.18 23.30
CA THR A 25 -7.61 9.40 24.35
C THR A 25 -7.33 7.92 24.11
N THR A 26 -7.59 7.03 24.96
CA THR A 26 -7.24 5.59 25.01
C THR A 26 -7.05 4.86 23.67
N ALA A 27 -7.72 5.30 22.61
CA ALA A 27 -7.59 4.78 21.25
C ALA A 27 -6.30 5.22 20.54
N GLY A 28 -5.74 6.38 20.88
CA GLY A 28 -4.61 6.97 20.16
C GLY A 28 -3.32 6.17 20.26
N ARG A 29 -3.04 5.59 21.42
CA ARG A 29 -1.88 4.69 21.58
C ARG A 29 -2.04 3.40 20.80
N THR A 30 -3.26 2.91 20.69
CA THR A 30 -3.59 1.67 19.95
C THR A 30 -3.58 1.89 18.44
N VAL A 31 -3.91 3.09 17.95
CA VAL A 31 -3.94 3.43 16.52
C VAL A 31 -2.54 3.32 15.88
N SER A 32 -1.50 3.78 16.56
CA SER A 32 -0.12 3.66 16.05
C SER A 32 0.31 2.20 15.87
N TRP A 33 -0.15 1.33 16.74
CA TRP A 33 0.14 -0.10 16.69
C TRP A 33 -0.59 -0.83 15.56
N VAL A 34 -1.78 -0.38 15.18
CA VAL A 34 -2.57 -1.04 14.13
C VAL A 34 -2.22 -0.54 12.73
N PHE A 35 -1.82 0.73 12.59
CA PHE A 35 -1.63 1.25 11.25
C PHE A 35 -0.32 0.83 10.57
N TYR A 36 0.78 0.53 11.27
CA TYR A 36 2.05 0.29 10.56
C TYR A 36 3.15 -0.49 11.30
N PRO A 37 2.94 -1.26 12.35
CA PRO A 37 4.07 -1.86 13.07
C PRO A 37 4.82 -2.92 12.25
N ALA A 38 4.16 -3.61 11.34
CA ALA A 38 4.82 -4.54 10.43
C ALA A 38 5.84 -3.83 9.51
N GLY A 39 5.59 -2.54 9.19
CA GLY A 39 6.53 -1.71 8.45
C GLY A 39 7.74 -1.26 9.27
N ILE A 40 7.68 -1.31 10.60
CA ILE A 40 8.73 -0.80 11.48
C ILE A 40 10.04 -1.55 11.26
N LEU A 41 10.02 -2.87 11.21
CA LEU A 41 11.24 -3.69 11.08
C LEU A 41 12.05 -3.33 9.84
N LEU A 42 11.42 -3.34 8.66
CA LEU A 42 12.11 -2.97 7.41
C LEU A 42 12.49 -1.50 7.37
N SER A 43 11.62 -0.63 7.90
CA SER A 43 11.92 0.80 7.97
C SER A 43 13.08 1.10 8.91
N ALA A 44 13.22 0.39 10.03
CA ALA A 44 14.34 0.52 10.95
C ALA A 44 15.67 0.16 10.28
N ILE A 45 15.71 -0.94 9.50
CA ILE A 45 16.92 -1.38 8.79
C ILE A 45 17.38 -0.30 7.79
N TYR A 46 16.46 0.33 7.09
CA TYR A 46 16.77 1.27 6.01
C TYR A 46 16.63 2.75 6.39
N ALA A 47 16.26 3.07 7.63
CA ALA A 47 16.05 4.46 8.08
C ALA A 47 17.27 5.35 7.91
N HIS A 48 18.48 4.79 8.07
CA HIS A 48 19.74 5.51 7.92
C HIS A 48 20.01 5.99 6.48
N LEU A 49 19.31 5.42 5.49
CA LEU A 49 19.43 5.82 4.09
C LEU A 49 18.46 6.97 3.71
N GLY A 50 17.69 7.47 4.68
CA GLY A 50 16.74 8.57 4.45
C GLY A 50 15.71 8.27 3.35
N PRO A 51 15.48 9.18 2.39
CA PRO A 51 14.51 8.97 1.31
C PRO A 51 14.76 7.73 0.46
N LEU A 52 16.02 7.38 0.21
CA LEU A 52 16.40 6.18 -0.53
C LEU A 52 15.94 4.92 0.21
N GLY A 53 15.96 4.92 1.54
CA GLY A 53 15.51 3.80 2.36
C GLY A 53 14.06 3.39 2.11
N LEU A 54 13.19 4.33 1.75
CA LEU A 54 11.81 4.01 1.34
C LEU A 54 11.78 3.11 0.10
N ARG A 55 12.61 3.42 -0.89
CA ARG A 55 12.67 2.65 -2.15
C ARG A 55 13.29 1.28 -1.90
N VAL A 56 14.40 1.24 -1.17
CA VAL A 56 15.09 -0.01 -0.83
C VAL A 56 14.16 -0.93 -0.02
N SER A 57 13.38 -0.39 0.92
CA SER A 57 12.42 -1.20 1.69
C SER A 57 11.30 -1.78 0.81
N GLY A 58 10.78 -1.00 -0.16
CA GLY A 58 9.79 -1.48 -1.12
C GLY A 58 10.33 -2.56 -2.05
N ILE A 59 11.54 -2.35 -2.57
CA ILE A 59 12.25 -3.34 -3.40
C ILE A 59 12.46 -4.64 -2.63
N SER A 60 12.94 -4.55 -1.37
CA SER A 60 13.17 -5.74 -0.53
C SER A 60 11.90 -6.55 -0.31
N LEU A 61 10.78 -5.88 0.00
CA LEU A 61 9.49 -6.54 0.14
C LEU A 61 9.06 -7.26 -1.14
N SER A 62 9.21 -6.58 -2.28
CA SER A 62 8.83 -7.16 -3.57
C SER A 62 9.71 -8.34 -3.94
N LEU A 63 11.03 -8.25 -3.70
CA LEU A 63 11.95 -9.37 -3.94
C LEU A 63 11.59 -10.59 -3.07
N ILE A 64 11.27 -10.39 -1.79
CA ILE A 64 10.81 -11.47 -0.91
C ILE A 64 9.51 -12.08 -1.45
N TRP A 65 8.55 -11.24 -1.85
CA TRP A 65 7.28 -11.70 -2.40
C TRP A 65 7.47 -12.53 -3.69
N PHE A 66 8.26 -12.03 -4.65
CA PHE A 66 8.56 -12.76 -5.89
C PHE A 66 9.37 -14.03 -5.64
N ALA A 67 10.29 -14.04 -4.66
CA ALA A 67 11.03 -15.25 -4.29
C ALA A 67 10.09 -16.34 -3.72
N LEU A 68 9.12 -15.96 -2.89
CA LEU A 68 8.11 -16.88 -2.38
C LEU A 68 7.17 -17.38 -3.50
N LEU A 69 6.82 -16.52 -4.45
CA LEU A 69 6.06 -16.92 -5.64
C LEU A 69 6.84 -17.90 -6.52
N ALA A 70 8.15 -17.66 -6.71
CA ALA A 70 9.04 -18.58 -7.42
C ALA A 70 9.12 -19.94 -6.70
N TYR A 71 9.28 -19.92 -5.37
CA TYR A 71 9.23 -21.12 -4.54
C TYR A 71 7.91 -21.89 -4.74
N TRP A 72 6.78 -21.18 -4.75
CA TRP A 72 5.48 -21.81 -5.06
C TRP A 72 5.48 -22.49 -6.43
N CYS A 73 5.97 -21.80 -7.48
CA CYS A 73 6.03 -22.37 -8.81
C CYS A 73 6.94 -23.60 -8.88
N LEU A 74 8.09 -23.58 -8.18
CA LEU A 74 9.03 -24.71 -8.08
C LEU A 74 8.39 -25.93 -7.40
N THR A 75 7.67 -25.72 -6.30
CA THR A 75 7.03 -26.82 -5.56
C THR A 75 5.86 -27.47 -6.30
N GLN A 76 5.26 -26.75 -7.25
CA GLN A 76 4.13 -27.27 -8.04
C GLN A 76 4.51 -27.87 -9.39
N ALA A 77 5.66 -27.50 -9.93
CA ALA A 77 6.09 -27.98 -11.23
C ALA A 77 6.73 -29.36 -11.14
N ARG A 78 6.70 -30.11 -12.25
CA ARG A 78 7.38 -31.40 -12.34
C ARG A 78 8.85 -31.26 -12.70
N ASP A 79 9.19 -30.16 -13.35
CA ASP A 79 10.53 -29.82 -13.84
C ASP A 79 10.77 -28.31 -13.74
N LEU A 80 12.02 -27.92 -13.84
CA LEU A 80 12.45 -26.52 -13.78
C LEU A 80 11.86 -25.68 -14.92
N GLY A 81 11.73 -26.24 -16.12
CA GLY A 81 11.15 -25.53 -17.27
C GLY A 81 9.69 -25.16 -17.03
N GLY A 82 8.88 -26.08 -16.51
CA GLY A 82 7.50 -25.82 -16.14
C GLY A 82 7.36 -24.82 -14.99
N ALA A 83 8.29 -24.83 -14.02
CA ALA A 83 8.33 -23.84 -12.96
C ALA A 83 8.63 -22.45 -13.49
N LEU A 84 9.65 -22.31 -14.32
CA LEU A 84 10.04 -21.04 -14.96
C LEU A 84 8.92 -20.50 -15.84
N GLN A 85 8.26 -21.35 -16.63
CA GLN A 85 7.14 -20.93 -17.47
C GLN A 85 5.97 -20.37 -16.64
N ARG A 86 5.60 -21.01 -15.54
CA ARG A 86 4.55 -20.53 -14.63
C ARG A 86 4.93 -19.21 -13.99
N PHE A 87 6.13 -19.13 -13.46
CA PHE A 87 6.66 -17.93 -12.82
C PHE A 87 6.72 -16.76 -13.80
N ALA A 88 7.29 -16.98 -15.00
CA ALA A 88 7.37 -15.97 -16.05
C ALA A 88 5.97 -15.45 -16.46
N GLY A 89 4.97 -16.32 -16.56
CA GLY A 89 3.61 -15.91 -16.88
C GLY A 89 2.98 -15.03 -15.79
N LEU A 90 3.22 -15.35 -14.52
CA LEU A 90 2.72 -14.54 -13.39
C LEU A 90 3.47 -13.20 -13.29
N VAL A 91 4.79 -13.19 -13.48
CA VAL A 91 5.61 -11.97 -13.47
C VAL A 91 5.33 -11.08 -14.68
N ALA A 92 5.02 -11.66 -15.84
CA ALA A 92 4.66 -10.92 -17.04
C ALA A 92 3.50 -9.94 -16.79
N VAL A 93 2.48 -10.37 -16.05
CA VAL A 93 1.35 -9.50 -15.68
C VAL A 93 1.80 -8.39 -14.71
N ALA A 94 2.67 -8.71 -13.76
CA ALA A 94 3.22 -7.76 -12.80
C ALA A 94 4.15 -6.71 -13.45
N SER A 95 4.53 -6.91 -14.72
CA SER A 95 5.42 -6.03 -15.49
C SER A 95 4.67 -5.09 -16.44
N LEU A 96 3.34 -5.10 -16.44
CA LEU A 96 2.53 -4.26 -17.32
C LEU A 96 2.39 -2.84 -16.78
N GLY A 97 2.40 -1.87 -17.68
CA GLY A 97 2.19 -0.45 -17.38
C GLY A 97 3.16 0.07 -16.33
N VAL A 98 2.61 0.74 -15.35
CA VAL A 98 3.37 1.32 -14.23
C VAL A 98 3.49 0.40 -13.02
N LEU A 99 3.02 -0.84 -13.10
CA LEU A 99 3.09 -1.81 -12.00
C LEU A 99 4.51 -1.99 -11.44
N PRO A 100 5.59 -2.07 -12.24
CA PRO A 100 6.96 -2.18 -11.71
C PRO A 100 7.33 -1.03 -10.77
N TYR A 101 6.81 0.15 -11.00
CA TYR A 101 6.96 1.30 -10.11
C TYR A 101 6.28 1.12 -8.77
N LEU A 102 5.06 0.55 -8.81
CA LEU A 102 4.27 0.34 -7.61
C LEU A 102 4.93 -0.66 -6.65
N TRP A 103 5.68 -1.63 -7.21
CA TRP A 103 6.42 -2.61 -6.42
C TRP A 103 7.55 -2.00 -5.57
N VAL A 104 8.03 -0.81 -5.90
CA VAL A 104 9.12 -0.14 -5.16
C VAL A 104 8.63 0.95 -4.19
N LEU A 105 7.32 1.16 -4.05
CA LEU A 105 6.77 2.26 -3.27
C LEU A 105 6.85 2.10 -1.76
N SER A 106 7.05 0.88 -1.23
CA SER A 106 7.00 0.62 0.21
C SER A 106 5.66 1.00 0.85
N ARG A 107 4.57 0.61 0.22
CA ARG A 107 3.21 0.88 0.72
C ARG A 107 2.78 -0.15 1.77
N PRO A 108 1.89 0.21 2.71
CA PRO A 108 1.32 -0.75 3.66
C PRO A 108 0.60 -1.92 2.97
N GLU A 109 0.00 -1.69 1.81
CA GLU A 109 -0.65 -2.71 1.02
C GLU A 109 0.33 -3.80 0.55
N GLN A 110 1.59 -3.45 0.24
CA GLN A 110 2.63 -4.45 -0.07
C GLN A 110 2.93 -5.34 1.14
N PHE A 111 2.96 -4.76 2.36
CA PHE A 111 3.13 -5.55 3.59
C PHE A 111 1.95 -6.49 3.81
N LEU A 112 0.73 -6.09 3.44
CA LEU A 112 -0.45 -6.93 3.57
C LEU A 112 -0.38 -8.15 2.63
N MET A 113 0.14 -7.97 1.42
CA MET A 113 0.20 -9.02 0.40
C MET A 113 1.21 -10.11 0.72
N LEU A 114 2.27 -9.80 1.46
CA LEU A 114 3.29 -10.79 1.85
C LEU A 114 2.72 -11.86 2.79
N PRO A 115 2.08 -11.52 3.94
CA PRO A 115 1.41 -12.51 4.78
C PRO A 115 0.34 -13.33 4.07
N ILE A 116 -0.41 -12.76 3.12
CA ILE A 116 -1.41 -13.50 2.34
C ILE A 116 -0.73 -14.64 1.55
N LEU A 117 0.37 -14.33 0.85
CA LEU A 117 1.12 -15.35 0.12
C LEU A 117 1.70 -16.42 1.06
N VAL A 118 2.27 -16.01 2.20
CA VAL A 118 2.81 -16.94 3.20
C VAL A 118 1.71 -17.84 3.77
N LEU A 119 0.55 -17.30 4.12
CA LEU A 119 -0.59 -18.09 4.61
C LEU A 119 -1.06 -19.12 3.57
N CYS A 120 -1.09 -18.77 2.28
CA CYS A 120 -1.37 -19.74 1.22
C CYS A 120 -0.33 -20.86 1.17
N LEU A 121 0.97 -20.53 1.25
CA LEU A 121 2.04 -21.51 1.24
C LEU A 121 1.94 -22.44 2.45
N LEU A 122 1.71 -21.91 3.65
CA LEU A 122 1.55 -22.69 4.87
C LEU A 122 0.33 -23.63 4.79
N ALA A 123 -0.79 -23.12 4.30
CA ALA A 123 -2.02 -23.91 4.18
C ALA A 123 -1.92 -25.06 3.18
N LEU A 124 -1.13 -24.91 2.12
CA LEU A 124 -1.07 -25.89 1.03
C LEU A 124 0.11 -26.85 1.12
N PHE A 125 1.27 -26.39 1.61
CA PHE A 125 2.51 -27.17 1.54
C PHE A 125 3.04 -27.61 2.92
N PHE A 126 2.64 -26.96 4.02
CA PHE A 126 3.21 -27.21 5.34
C PHE A 126 2.22 -27.75 6.38
N LYS A 127 1.05 -28.22 5.95
CA LYS A 127 -0.02 -28.69 6.84
C LYS A 127 0.28 -29.98 7.62
N ASP A 128 1.20 -30.83 7.13
CA ASP A 128 1.40 -32.20 7.65
C ASP A 128 2.58 -32.28 8.63
N GLN A 129 2.70 -31.34 9.57
CA GLN A 129 3.74 -31.34 10.58
C GLN A 129 3.44 -32.40 11.68
N LYS A 130 4.26 -33.46 11.76
CA LYS A 130 4.06 -34.54 12.72
C LYS A 130 4.81 -34.34 14.05
N SER A 131 5.90 -33.58 14.06
CA SER A 131 6.71 -33.34 15.26
C SER A 131 6.06 -32.29 16.16
N ALA A 132 5.94 -32.53 17.45
CA ALA A 132 5.43 -31.56 18.42
C ALA A 132 6.24 -30.26 18.43
N ARG A 133 7.57 -30.33 18.29
CA ARG A 133 8.43 -29.12 18.19
C ARG A 133 8.10 -28.30 16.95
N ALA A 134 7.91 -28.95 15.80
CA ALA A 134 7.55 -28.29 14.56
C ALA A 134 6.14 -27.66 14.66
N GLN A 135 5.18 -28.31 15.32
CA GLN A 135 3.86 -27.73 15.57
C GLN A 135 3.91 -26.50 16.46
N VAL A 136 4.71 -26.51 17.53
CA VAL A 136 4.91 -25.34 18.40
C VAL A 136 5.56 -24.20 17.62
N ALA A 137 6.64 -24.45 16.90
CA ALA A 137 7.32 -23.44 16.09
C ALA A 137 6.38 -22.84 15.04
N MET A 138 5.58 -23.68 14.36
CA MET A 138 4.58 -23.23 13.39
C MET A 138 3.47 -22.41 14.06
N THR A 139 3.01 -22.80 15.24
CA THR A 139 1.98 -22.07 16.00
C THR A 139 2.47 -20.67 16.36
N VAL A 140 3.69 -20.56 16.88
CA VAL A 140 4.32 -19.28 17.20
C VAL A 140 4.52 -18.45 15.93
N GLY A 141 5.03 -19.07 14.86
CA GLY A 141 5.21 -18.42 13.55
C GLY A 141 3.90 -17.90 12.97
N LEU A 142 2.82 -18.69 13.04
CA LEU A 142 1.48 -18.28 12.61
C LEU A 142 0.95 -17.12 13.47
N ALA A 143 1.10 -17.17 14.79
CA ALA A 143 0.66 -16.08 15.67
C ALA A 143 1.39 -14.78 15.36
N LEU A 144 2.71 -14.82 15.16
CA LEU A 144 3.50 -13.65 14.74
C LEU A 144 3.08 -13.14 13.36
N LEU A 145 2.91 -14.04 12.38
CA LEU A 145 2.48 -13.68 11.03
C LEU A 145 1.10 -13.03 11.03
N LEU A 146 0.14 -13.56 11.79
CA LEU A 146 -1.20 -13.00 11.91
C LEU A 146 -1.17 -11.64 12.60
N THR A 147 -0.34 -11.47 13.63
CA THR A 147 -0.14 -10.16 14.26
C THR A 147 0.41 -9.15 13.25
N LEU A 148 1.46 -9.50 12.51
CA LEU A 148 2.01 -8.64 11.46
C LEU A 148 0.97 -8.34 10.38
N PHE A 149 0.15 -9.32 10.00
CA PHE A 149 -0.89 -9.18 9.00
C PHE A 149 -1.96 -8.16 9.41
N PHE A 150 -2.56 -8.33 10.60
CA PHE A 150 -3.62 -7.43 11.06
C PHE A 150 -3.09 -6.05 11.43
N TYR A 151 -1.83 -5.94 11.86
CA TYR A 151 -1.19 -4.65 12.15
C TYR A 151 -0.52 -4.00 10.91
N ALA A 152 -0.56 -4.63 9.74
CA ALA A 152 -0.02 -4.02 8.52
C ALA A 152 -0.90 -2.89 7.98
N HIS A 153 -2.23 -3.10 7.96
CA HIS A 153 -3.19 -2.14 7.42
C HIS A 153 -4.61 -2.52 7.84
N PRO A 154 -5.54 -1.55 8.08
CA PRO A 154 -6.94 -1.84 8.41
C PRO A 154 -7.67 -2.71 7.36
N LYS A 155 -7.26 -2.66 6.10
CA LYS A 155 -7.82 -3.54 5.05
C LYS A 155 -7.64 -5.03 5.36
N SER A 156 -6.75 -5.41 6.27
CA SER A 156 -6.58 -6.81 6.70
C SER A 156 -7.87 -7.44 7.21
N MET A 157 -8.80 -6.65 7.78
CA MET A 157 -10.09 -7.16 8.23
C MET A 157 -10.95 -7.72 7.10
N PHE A 158 -10.81 -7.21 5.86
CA PHE A 158 -11.52 -7.77 4.70
C PHE A 158 -11.04 -9.17 4.34
N TYR A 159 -9.79 -9.48 4.66
CA TYR A 159 -9.17 -10.78 4.45
C TYR A 159 -9.29 -11.72 5.68
N ALA A 160 -10.01 -11.33 6.74
CA ALA A 160 -10.17 -12.18 7.92
C ALA A 160 -10.79 -13.55 7.61
N PRO A 161 -11.84 -13.69 6.76
CA PRO A 161 -12.35 -14.99 6.37
C PRO A 161 -11.30 -15.87 5.67
N PHE A 162 -10.46 -15.28 4.83
CA PHE A 162 -9.34 -15.97 4.19
C PHE A 162 -8.32 -16.42 5.24
N ALA A 163 -7.92 -15.55 6.18
CA ALA A 163 -6.97 -15.90 7.24
C ALA A 163 -7.49 -17.04 8.13
N LEU A 164 -8.77 -17.01 8.49
CA LEU A 164 -9.42 -18.10 9.25
C LEU A 164 -9.35 -19.44 8.49
N ALA A 165 -9.66 -19.45 7.20
CA ALA A 165 -9.61 -20.64 6.38
C ALA A 165 -8.16 -21.14 6.20
N ALA A 166 -7.21 -20.25 5.95
CA ALA A 166 -5.81 -20.58 5.78
C ALA A 166 -5.22 -21.19 7.07
N VAL A 167 -5.49 -20.60 8.24
CA VAL A 167 -5.10 -21.14 9.55
C VAL A 167 -5.72 -22.50 9.80
N TRP A 168 -7.02 -22.65 9.48
CA TRP A 168 -7.72 -23.93 9.62
C TRP A 168 -7.08 -25.04 8.79
N LEU A 169 -6.67 -24.75 7.58
CA LEU A 169 -6.00 -25.69 6.69
C LEU A 169 -4.56 -25.98 7.15
N ALA A 170 -3.80 -24.94 7.50
CA ALA A 170 -2.41 -25.08 7.95
C ALA A 170 -2.29 -25.91 9.23
N THR A 171 -3.31 -25.88 10.09
CA THR A 171 -3.34 -26.59 11.38
C THR A 171 -4.23 -27.83 11.38
N ALA A 172 -4.56 -28.39 10.20
CA ALA A 172 -5.50 -29.50 10.06
C ALA A 172 -5.16 -30.73 10.90
N THR A 173 -3.87 -31.02 11.11
CA THR A 173 -3.35 -32.15 11.87
C THR A 173 -3.03 -31.83 13.33
N TYR A 174 -3.21 -30.57 13.76
CA TYR A 174 -2.85 -30.13 15.11
C TYR A 174 -3.92 -30.48 16.13
N HIS A 175 -3.52 -30.47 17.41
CA HIS A 175 -4.46 -30.63 18.52
C HIS A 175 -5.56 -29.56 18.44
N LYS A 176 -6.83 -29.97 18.68
CA LYS A 176 -8.00 -29.10 18.54
C LYS A 176 -7.87 -27.77 19.31
N ALA A 177 -7.31 -27.81 20.53
CA ALA A 177 -7.12 -26.61 21.33
C ALA A 177 -6.22 -25.56 20.66
N ILE A 178 -5.11 -25.97 20.05
CA ILE A 178 -4.21 -25.09 19.29
C ILE A 178 -4.93 -24.49 18.10
N ARG A 179 -5.64 -25.32 17.37
CA ARG A 179 -6.39 -24.93 16.17
C ARG A 179 -7.47 -23.90 16.48
N TYR A 180 -8.31 -24.15 17.50
CA TYR A 180 -9.33 -23.20 17.93
C TYR A 180 -8.73 -21.97 18.61
N GLY A 181 -7.61 -22.11 19.34
CA GLY A 181 -6.90 -20.98 19.93
C GLY A 181 -6.38 -20.00 18.88
N LEU A 182 -5.76 -20.48 17.79
CA LEU A 182 -5.33 -19.64 16.67
C LEU A 182 -6.52 -19.02 15.92
N TRP A 183 -7.62 -19.75 15.78
CA TRP A 183 -8.84 -19.23 15.18
C TRP A 183 -9.43 -18.06 15.99
N LEU A 184 -9.55 -18.25 17.30
CA LEU A 184 -9.97 -17.21 18.23
C LEU A 184 -9.02 -16.00 18.17
N PHE A 185 -7.71 -16.26 18.06
CA PHE A 185 -6.71 -15.21 17.93
C PHE A 185 -6.92 -14.35 16.67
N VAL A 186 -7.22 -14.95 15.52
CA VAL A 186 -7.59 -14.22 14.30
C VAL A 186 -8.82 -13.34 14.53
N VAL A 187 -9.86 -13.88 15.18
CA VAL A 187 -11.08 -13.11 15.48
C VAL A 187 -10.77 -11.92 16.38
N VAL A 188 -9.99 -12.13 17.45
CA VAL A 188 -9.59 -11.05 18.38
C VAL A 188 -8.81 -9.96 17.65
N LEU A 189 -7.84 -10.31 16.80
CA LEU A 189 -7.07 -9.35 16.03
C LEU A 189 -7.96 -8.57 15.03
N CYS A 190 -8.91 -9.24 14.38
CA CYS A 190 -9.85 -8.60 13.47
C CYS A 190 -10.76 -7.60 14.21
N VAL A 191 -11.32 -7.99 15.35
CA VAL A 191 -12.16 -7.13 16.18
C VAL A 191 -11.37 -5.92 16.70
N GLN A 192 -10.13 -6.13 17.11
CA GLN A 192 -9.25 -5.04 17.56
C GLN A 192 -8.98 -4.06 16.41
N THR A 193 -8.66 -4.56 15.19
CA THR A 193 -8.45 -3.72 14.02
C THR A 193 -9.69 -2.89 13.69
N PHE A 194 -10.87 -3.51 13.74
CA PHE A 194 -12.14 -2.82 13.51
C PHE A 194 -12.40 -1.76 14.59
N HIS A 195 -12.16 -2.08 15.87
CA HIS A 195 -12.34 -1.14 16.97
C HIS A 195 -11.47 0.10 16.80
N VAL A 196 -10.20 -0.08 16.46
CA VAL A 196 -9.27 1.03 16.22
C VAL A 196 -9.67 1.88 15.03
N PHE A 197 -10.06 1.25 13.90
CA PHE A 197 -10.57 1.98 12.75
C PHE A 197 -11.82 2.79 13.09
N SER A 198 -12.76 2.21 13.83
CA SER A 198 -13.99 2.87 14.25
C SER A 198 -13.72 4.04 15.20
N ALA A 199 -12.79 3.87 16.14
CA ALA A 199 -12.39 4.94 17.06
C ALA A 199 -11.75 6.13 16.30
N LEU A 200 -10.95 5.85 15.27
CA LEU A 200 -10.37 6.88 14.43
C LEU A 200 -11.44 7.59 13.58
N ALA A 201 -12.36 6.83 13.00
CA ALA A 201 -13.46 7.37 12.20
C ALA A 201 -14.44 8.22 13.05
N GLY A 202 -14.57 7.90 14.34
CA GLY A 202 -15.41 8.65 15.30
C GLY A 202 -14.70 9.80 16.00
N CYS A 203 -13.43 10.09 15.72
CA CYS A 203 -12.66 11.12 16.40
C CYS A 203 -13.13 12.53 16.04
N GLN A 204 -13.91 13.16 16.93
CA GLN A 204 -14.46 14.51 16.72
C GLN A 204 -13.39 15.61 16.81
N ASP A 205 -12.30 15.37 17.52
CA ASP A 205 -11.20 16.33 17.68
C ASP A 205 -10.31 16.46 16.44
N ALA A 206 -10.54 15.62 15.42
CA ALA A 206 -9.79 15.63 14.16
C ALA A 206 -10.73 15.63 12.95
N PRO A 207 -11.40 16.74 12.66
CA PRO A 207 -12.38 16.84 11.56
C PRO A 207 -11.72 16.58 10.19
N ASN A 208 -10.45 16.94 10.03
CA ASN A 208 -9.64 16.64 8.85
C ASN A 208 -9.47 15.14 8.60
N ILE A 209 -9.37 14.32 9.64
CA ILE A 209 -9.27 12.86 9.53
C ILE A 209 -10.62 12.26 9.19
N GLN A 210 -11.68 12.73 9.82
CA GLN A 210 -13.04 12.32 9.48
C GLN A 210 -13.34 12.61 8.00
N LYS A 211 -13.00 13.81 7.53
CA LYS A 211 -13.14 14.20 6.13
C LYS A 211 -12.33 13.30 5.20
N MET A 212 -11.07 13.02 5.54
CA MET A 212 -10.23 12.09 4.77
C MET A 212 -10.85 10.69 4.69
N LEU A 213 -11.35 10.16 5.79
CA LEU A 213 -11.98 8.84 5.82
C LEU A 213 -13.29 8.83 5.03
N ALA A 214 -14.16 9.82 5.21
CA ALA A 214 -15.42 9.95 4.48
C ALA A 214 -15.21 10.13 2.97
N PHE A 215 -14.17 10.87 2.59
CA PHE A 215 -13.80 11.04 1.18
C PHE A 215 -13.30 9.73 0.55
N ASN A 216 -12.50 8.95 1.26
CA ASN A 216 -11.87 7.75 0.72
C ASN A 216 -12.71 6.48 0.89
N THR A 217 -13.63 6.43 1.87
CA THR A 217 -14.35 5.20 2.22
C THR A 217 -15.82 5.46 2.51
N LEU A 218 -16.65 4.48 2.22
CA LEU A 218 -18.01 4.43 2.76
C LEU A 218 -17.95 4.12 4.25
N LEU A 219 -18.42 5.08 5.06
CA LEU A 219 -18.46 4.88 6.50
C LEU A 219 -19.62 3.91 6.86
N PRO A 220 -19.37 2.85 7.66
CA PRO A 220 -20.41 1.90 8.03
C PRO A 220 -21.66 2.52 8.68
N GLY A 221 -21.48 3.67 9.37
CA GLY A 221 -22.59 4.42 9.95
C GLY A 221 -23.63 4.91 8.94
N MET A 222 -23.22 5.18 7.69
CA MET A 222 -24.14 5.57 6.62
C MET A 222 -25.19 4.50 6.30
N LEU A 223 -24.89 3.22 6.56
CA LEU A 223 -25.87 2.14 6.38
C LEU A 223 -27.13 2.35 7.25
N PHE A 224 -26.98 2.99 8.41
CA PHE A 224 -28.07 3.25 9.35
C PHE A 224 -28.66 4.65 9.19
N SER A 225 -27.85 5.66 8.85
CA SER A 225 -28.31 7.05 8.74
C SER A 225 -28.86 7.39 7.35
N ALA A 226 -28.33 6.78 6.28
CA ALA A 226 -28.71 7.04 4.88
C ALA A 226 -28.60 5.76 4.03
N PRO A 227 -29.42 4.72 4.28
CA PRO A 227 -29.24 3.40 3.67
C PRO A 227 -29.35 3.38 2.15
N ALA A 228 -30.24 4.18 1.56
CA ALA A 228 -30.37 4.27 0.10
C ALA A 228 -29.12 4.86 -0.57
N GLU A 229 -28.54 5.92 0.02
CA GLU A 229 -27.33 6.53 -0.48
C GLU A 229 -26.13 5.59 -0.32
N PHE A 230 -26.05 4.89 0.82
CA PHE A 230 -25.02 3.89 1.06
C PHE A 230 -25.03 2.79 -0.01
N VAL A 231 -26.22 2.21 -0.28
CA VAL A 231 -26.37 1.14 -1.28
C VAL A 231 -26.04 1.66 -2.69
N SER A 232 -26.52 2.85 -3.04
CA SER A 232 -26.25 3.47 -4.35
C SER A 232 -24.74 3.73 -4.53
N ALA A 233 -24.08 4.31 -3.55
CA ALA A 233 -22.64 4.57 -3.58
C ALA A 233 -21.82 3.27 -3.66
N ALA A 234 -22.20 2.27 -2.86
CA ALA A 234 -21.56 0.96 -2.87
C ALA A 234 -21.68 0.23 -4.22
N TYR A 235 -22.88 0.30 -4.82
CA TYR A 235 -23.13 -0.24 -6.16
C TYR A 235 -22.27 0.47 -7.21
N ASN A 236 -22.24 1.79 -7.19
CA ASN A 236 -21.40 2.59 -8.09
C ASN A 236 -19.91 2.27 -7.91
N ASN A 237 -19.47 2.11 -6.66
CA ASN A 237 -18.10 1.71 -6.32
C ASN A 237 -17.75 0.35 -6.92
N LEU A 238 -18.67 -0.61 -6.88
CA LEU A 238 -18.43 -1.96 -7.38
C LEU A 238 -18.39 -2.01 -8.91
N ILE A 239 -19.32 -1.32 -9.58
CA ILE A 239 -19.39 -1.32 -11.05
C ILE A 239 -18.20 -0.57 -11.66
N SER A 240 -17.85 0.58 -11.11
CA SER A 240 -16.76 1.40 -11.63
C SER A 240 -15.37 0.94 -11.16
N PHE A 241 -15.30 -0.08 -10.31
CA PHE A 241 -14.07 -0.55 -9.71
C PHE A 241 -12.97 -0.90 -10.72
N PRO A 242 -13.20 -1.69 -11.78
CA PRO A 242 -12.13 -2.04 -12.71
C PRO A 242 -11.51 -0.79 -13.34
N ASP A 243 -12.33 0.14 -13.83
CA ASP A 243 -11.87 1.34 -14.51
C ASP A 243 -11.10 2.26 -13.57
N ARG A 244 -11.59 2.45 -12.34
CA ARG A 244 -10.93 3.29 -11.34
C ARG A 244 -9.54 2.79 -10.94
N VAL A 245 -9.33 1.47 -10.94
CA VAL A 245 -8.00 0.89 -10.67
C VAL A 245 -7.12 0.95 -11.91
N LEU A 246 -7.66 0.54 -13.06
CA LEU A 246 -6.87 0.31 -14.27
C LEU A 246 -6.38 1.59 -14.92
N ILE A 247 -7.14 2.69 -14.84
CA ILE A 247 -6.72 3.98 -15.38
C ILE A 247 -5.39 4.45 -14.81
N HIS A 248 -5.10 4.09 -13.57
CA HIS A 248 -3.87 4.43 -12.87
C HIS A 248 -2.72 3.47 -13.14
N LEU A 249 -2.95 2.37 -13.88
CA LEU A 249 -1.93 1.35 -14.13
C LEU A 249 -1.34 1.43 -15.55
N THR A 250 -1.87 2.31 -16.40
CA THR A 250 -1.34 2.59 -17.74
C THR A 250 -0.36 3.77 -17.72
N PHE A 251 0.32 4.03 -18.82
CA PHE A 251 1.18 5.21 -19.01
C PHE A 251 0.34 6.46 -19.31
N ASN A 252 -0.63 6.75 -18.48
CA ASN A 252 -1.52 7.88 -18.63
C ASN A 252 -0.97 9.10 -17.86
N GLU A 253 -1.21 10.32 -18.34
CA GLU A 253 -0.80 11.56 -17.67
C GLU A 253 -1.38 11.67 -16.24
N THR A 254 -2.54 11.08 -15.98
CA THR A 254 -3.14 11.04 -14.63
C THR A 254 -2.30 10.27 -13.62
N PHE A 255 -1.32 9.48 -14.07
CA PHE A 255 -0.39 8.79 -13.20
C PHE A 255 0.66 9.71 -12.58
N GLN A 256 0.82 10.91 -13.08
CA GLN A 256 1.81 11.85 -12.59
C GLN A 256 1.48 12.20 -11.12
N SER A 257 2.25 11.67 -10.22
CA SER A 257 2.17 11.97 -8.81
C SER A 257 3.53 12.43 -8.31
N GLY A 258 3.54 13.37 -7.36
CA GLY A 258 4.78 13.83 -6.73
C GLY A 258 5.59 12.75 -6.00
N TRP A 259 5.11 11.53 -5.96
CA TRP A 259 5.79 10.36 -5.35
C TRP A 259 6.70 9.60 -6.31
N LEU A 260 6.52 9.80 -7.59
CA LEU A 260 7.17 9.07 -8.66
C LEU A 260 7.81 10.06 -9.64
N PRO A 261 8.90 9.67 -10.31
CA PRO A 261 9.47 10.48 -11.36
C PRO A 261 8.41 10.80 -12.42
N PRO A 262 8.38 12.02 -12.96
CA PRO A 262 7.50 12.32 -14.06
C PRO A 262 7.85 11.43 -15.26
N MET A 263 6.84 10.95 -15.95
CA MET A 263 7.02 10.32 -17.24
C MET A 263 7.21 11.42 -18.28
N VAL A 264 8.33 11.38 -19.01
CA VAL A 264 8.69 12.40 -19.97
C VAL A 264 8.76 11.81 -21.36
N GLY A 265 8.09 12.45 -22.29
CA GLY A 265 8.03 12.04 -23.68
C GLY A 265 6.72 11.37 -24.06
N SER A 266 6.50 11.32 -25.36
CA SER A 266 5.39 10.59 -25.98
C SER A 266 5.84 10.07 -27.32
N PHE A 267 5.18 9.04 -27.83
CA PHE A 267 5.38 8.50 -29.16
C PHE A 267 4.03 8.04 -29.73
N GLU A 268 3.90 8.00 -31.05
CA GLU A 268 2.61 7.77 -31.73
C GLU A 268 1.92 6.46 -31.31
N ALA A 269 2.67 5.42 -30.98
CA ALA A 269 2.12 4.13 -30.57
C ALA A 269 1.72 4.07 -29.08
N LEU A 270 2.04 5.08 -28.25
CA LEU A 270 1.77 5.07 -26.81
C LEU A 270 0.28 4.92 -26.47
N PRO A 271 -0.69 5.57 -27.14
CA PRO A 271 -2.11 5.37 -26.87
C PRO A 271 -2.56 3.93 -27.13
N TYR A 272 -2.06 3.29 -28.19
CA TYR A 272 -2.39 1.89 -28.51
C TYR A 272 -1.78 0.92 -27.49
N LEU A 273 -0.57 1.20 -27.03
CA LEU A 273 0.07 0.42 -25.99
C LEU A 273 -0.70 0.54 -24.66
N ASN A 274 -1.13 1.75 -24.28
CA ASN A 274 -1.97 2.00 -23.11
C ASN A 274 -3.28 1.21 -23.18
N LEU A 275 -3.92 1.21 -24.35
CA LEU A 275 -5.16 0.45 -24.59
C LEU A 275 -4.92 -1.06 -24.46
N ALA A 276 -3.83 -1.57 -25.05
CA ALA A 276 -3.47 -2.98 -24.93
C ALA A 276 -3.17 -3.39 -23.47
N ILE A 277 -2.45 -2.56 -22.73
CA ILE A 277 -2.18 -2.78 -21.29
C ILE A 277 -3.49 -2.77 -20.50
N TYR A 278 -4.33 -1.76 -20.71
CA TYR A 278 -5.62 -1.61 -20.02
C TYR A 278 -6.48 -2.86 -20.19
N TYR A 279 -6.73 -3.28 -21.44
CA TYR A 279 -7.59 -4.44 -21.69
C TYR A 279 -6.95 -5.76 -21.23
N SER A 280 -5.63 -5.87 -21.29
CA SER A 280 -4.94 -7.06 -20.76
C SER A 280 -5.07 -7.17 -19.25
N LEU A 281 -4.91 -6.06 -18.52
CA LEU A 281 -5.11 -6.00 -17.08
C LEU A 281 -6.58 -6.21 -16.71
N TYR A 282 -7.51 -5.62 -17.46
CA TYR A 282 -8.94 -5.81 -17.29
C TYR A 282 -9.32 -7.29 -17.44
N ALA A 283 -8.92 -7.91 -18.57
CA ALA A 283 -9.18 -9.32 -18.83
C ALA A 283 -8.55 -10.23 -17.76
N PHE A 284 -7.35 -9.89 -17.28
CA PHE A 284 -6.69 -10.66 -16.24
C PHE A 284 -7.44 -10.54 -14.90
N ILE A 285 -7.66 -9.33 -14.38
CA ILE A 285 -8.30 -9.13 -13.07
C ILE A 285 -9.71 -9.71 -13.09
N ILE A 286 -10.56 -9.26 -14.00
CA ILE A 286 -11.95 -9.71 -14.07
C ILE A 286 -12.03 -11.19 -14.44
N GLY A 287 -11.23 -11.62 -15.41
CA GLY A 287 -11.19 -13.03 -15.81
C GLY A 287 -10.83 -13.97 -14.67
N VAL A 288 -9.83 -13.62 -13.87
CA VAL A 288 -9.41 -14.43 -12.70
C VAL A 288 -10.52 -14.50 -11.65
N HIS A 289 -11.18 -13.39 -11.35
CA HIS A 289 -12.30 -13.36 -10.40
C HIS A 289 -13.49 -14.20 -10.90
N VAL A 290 -13.92 -14.01 -12.14
CA VAL A 290 -15.02 -14.77 -12.76
C VAL A 290 -14.70 -16.26 -12.83
N VAL A 291 -13.49 -16.62 -13.30
CA VAL A 291 -13.06 -18.02 -13.39
C VAL A 291 -13.02 -18.68 -12.02
N SER A 292 -12.59 -17.95 -10.97
CA SER A 292 -12.60 -18.47 -9.60
C SER A 292 -14.00 -18.83 -9.12
N ILE A 293 -14.96 -17.94 -9.35
CA ILE A 293 -16.37 -18.17 -8.99
C ILE A 293 -16.92 -19.37 -9.79
N LEU A 294 -16.69 -19.42 -11.09
CA LEU A 294 -17.18 -20.50 -11.94
C LEU A 294 -16.59 -21.86 -11.53
N ILE A 295 -15.28 -21.92 -11.25
CA ILE A 295 -14.63 -23.16 -10.79
C ILE A 295 -15.21 -23.60 -9.45
N PHE A 296 -15.42 -22.66 -8.52
CA PHE A 296 -16.03 -22.97 -7.24
C PHE A 296 -17.43 -23.54 -7.41
N LEU A 297 -18.30 -22.91 -8.19
CA LEU A 297 -19.65 -23.39 -8.47
C LEU A 297 -19.65 -24.79 -9.11
N LEU A 298 -18.76 -25.03 -10.07
CA LEU A 298 -18.59 -26.35 -10.68
C LEU A 298 -18.14 -27.41 -9.67
N GLN A 299 -17.25 -27.06 -8.76
CA GLN A 299 -16.79 -27.98 -7.70
C GLN A 299 -17.88 -28.24 -6.67
N VAL A 300 -18.72 -27.25 -6.34
CA VAL A 300 -19.89 -27.42 -5.45
C VAL A 300 -20.89 -28.39 -6.08
N VAL A 301 -21.24 -28.20 -7.34
CA VAL A 301 -22.15 -29.10 -8.09
C VAL A 301 -21.60 -30.53 -8.11
N ARG A 302 -20.28 -30.68 -8.27
CA ARG A 302 -19.60 -31.99 -8.27
C ARG A 302 -19.34 -32.52 -6.86
N ARG A 303 -19.70 -31.81 -5.80
CA ARG A 303 -19.41 -32.14 -4.39
C ARG A 303 -17.93 -32.42 -4.10
N GLN A 304 -17.03 -31.73 -4.80
CA GLN A 304 -15.56 -31.91 -4.72
C GLN A 304 -14.84 -30.58 -4.54
N VAL A 305 -15.26 -29.80 -3.55
CA VAL A 305 -14.66 -28.50 -3.29
C VAL A 305 -13.24 -28.66 -2.73
N SER A 306 -12.27 -28.08 -3.42
CA SER A 306 -10.85 -28.15 -3.05
C SER A 306 -10.40 -26.93 -2.25
N ALA A 307 -9.48 -27.14 -1.30
CA ALA A 307 -8.95 -26.06 -0.46
C ALA A 307 -8.39 -24.85 -1.24
N PRO A 308 -7.60 -25.02 -2.33
CA PRO A 308 -7.12 -23.88 -3.11
C PRO A 308 -8.23 -23.01 -3.69
N VAL A 309 -9.33 -23.65 -4.14
CA VAL A 309 -10.48 -22.93 -4.72
C VAL A 309 -11.27 -22.17 -3.65
N VAL A 310 -11.38 -22.72 -2.44
CA VAL A 310 -11.97 -22.01 -1.30
C VAL A 310 -11.13 -20.79 -0.95
N LEU A 311 -9.81 -20.92 -0.83
CA LEU A 311 -8.92 -19.80 -0.55
C LEU A 311 -9.00 -18.73 -1.66
N ALA A 312 -9.03 -19.14 -2.94
CA ALA A 312 -9.20 -18.22 -4.07
C ALA A 312 -10.51 -17.44 -3.97
N LEU A 313 -11.64 -18.13 -3.69
CA LEU A 313 -12.94 -17.47 -3.55
C LEU A 313 -12.97 -16.47 -2.38
N LEU A 314 -12.33 -16.80 -1.25
CA LEU A 314 -12.26 -15.89 -0.10
C LEU A 314 -11.42 -14.64 -0.40
N LEU A 315 -10.37 -14.77 -1.23
CA LEU A 315 -9.62 -13.62 -1.73
C LEU A 315 -10.44 -12.78 -2.71
N VAL A 316 -11.19 -13.41 -3.60
CA VAL A 316 -12.17 -12.69 -4.47
C VAL A 316 -13.17 -11.92 -3.63
N GLY A 317 -13.72 -12.53 -2.59
CA GLY A 317 -14.64 -11.86 -1.67
C GLY A 317 -14.00 -10.66 -0.97
N ALA A 318 -12.75 -10.77 -0.53
CA ALA A 318 -12.02 -9.67 0.10
C ALA A 318 -11.79 -8.50 -0.88
N ASP A 319 -11.42 -8.78 -2.13
CA ASP A 319 -11.26 -7.75 -3.17
C ASP A 319 -12.60 -7.06 -3.50
N LEU A 320 -13.69 -7.82 -3.59
CA LEU A 320 -15.02 -7.25 -3.82
C LEU A 320 -15.47 -6.36 -2.65
N ILE A 321 -15.23 -6.78 -1.39
CA ILE A 321 -15.51 -5.97 -0.21
C ILE A 321 -14.68 -4.68 -0.23
N ASN A 322 -13.40 -4.78 -0.61
CA ASN A 322 -12.56 -3.60 -0.73
C ASN A 322 -13.07 -2.65 -1.83
N ALA A 323 -13.43 -3.18 -3.01
CA ALA A 323 -14.00 -2.40 -4.09
C ALA A 323 -15.29 -1.69 -3.67
N PHE A 324 -16.13 -2.38 -2.89
CA PHE A 324 -17.39 -1.88 -2.37
C PHE A 324 -17.21 -0.70 -1.39
N PHE A 325 -16.28 -0.82 -0.44
CA PHE A 325 -16.11 0.18 0.63
C PHE A 325 -15.27 1.40 0.25
N TYR A 326 -14.39 1.31 -0.77
CA TYR A 326 -13.52 2.42 -1.12
C TYR A 326 -14.09 3.29 -2.24
N ASN A 327 -14.39 4.56 -1.94
CA ASN A 327 -14.90 5.55 -2.88
C ASN A 327 -13.83 5.94 -3.92
N ILE A 328 -12.56 5.99 -3.48
CA ILE A 328 -11.44 6.35 -4.33
C ILE A 328 -10.50 5.17 -4.45
N GLN A 329 -10.27 4.78 -5.70
CA GLN A 329 -9.17 3.91 -6.07
C GLN A 329 -8.12 4.79 -6.76
N ASN A 330 -6.91 4.69 -6.32
CA ASN A 330 -5.78 5.40 -6.92
C ASN A 330 -4.73 4.36 -7.34
N PHE A 331 -3.60 4.80 -7.86
CA PHE A 331 -2.53 3.89 -8.29
C PHE A 331 -2.06 2.93 -7.20
N TYR A 332 -2.25 3.23 -5.91
CA TYR A 332 -1.94 2.29 -4.81
C TYR A 332 -2.81 1.03 -4.83
N ALA A 333 -4.00 1.09 -5.43
CA ALA A 333 -4.84 -0.09 -5.55
C ALA A 333 -4.15 -1.21 -6.34
N GLY A 334 -3.29 -0.86 -7.31
CA GLY A 334 -2.46 -1.82 -8.03
C GLY A 334 -1.53 -2.62 -7.12
N THR A 335 -1.07 -2.06 -6.00
CA THR A 335 -0.22 -2.79 -5.03
C THR A 335 -0.98 -3.83 -4.21
N GLN A 336 -2.29 -3.87 -4.30
CA GLN A 336 -3.17 -4.83 -3.63
C GLN A 336 -3.82 -5.78 -4.64
N PHE A 337 -4.58 -5.26 -5.60
CA PHE A 337 -5.39 -6.08 -6.50
C PHE A 337 -4.55 -6.95 -7.44
N MET A 338 -3.40 -6.47 -7.90
CA MET A 338 -2.54 -7.26 -8.77
C MET A 338 -1.87 -8.44 -8.04
N PRO A 339 -1.23 -8.27 -6.88
CA PRO A 339 -0.71 -9.39 -6.12
C PRO A 339 -1.79 -10.41 -5.74
N VAL A 340 -2.97 -9.97 -5.33
CA VAL A 340 -4.09 -10.88 -5.01
C VAL A 340 -4.53 -11.65 -6.23
N SER A 341 -4.71 -11.01 -7.39
CA SER A 341 -5.06 -11.69 -8.64
C SER A 341 -4.00 -12.72 -9.07
N ILE A 342 -2.71 -12.42 -8.85
CA ILE A 342 -1.61 -13.35 -9.10
C ILE A 342 -1.69 -14.55 -8.14
N ILE A 343 -1.94 -14.32 -6.85
CA ILE A 343 -2.09 -15.39 -5.85
C ILE A 343 -3.31 -16.26 -6.20
N ILE A 344 -4.46 -15.66 -6.56
CA ILE A 344 -5.64 -16.40 -7.00
C ILE A 344 -5.30 -17.28 -8.21
N THR A 345 -4.56 -16.74 -9.18
CA THR A 345 -4.13 -17.52 -10.35
C THR A 345 -3.26 -18.71 -9.94
N ALA A 346 -2.31 -18.52 -9.02
CA ALA A 346 -1.47 -19.58 -8.51
C ALA A 346 -2.28 -20.66 -7.76
N LEU A 347 -3.30 -20.27 -6.99
CA LEU A 347 -4.24 -21.18 -6.31
C LEU A 347 -5.06 -21.99 -7.32
N LEU A 348 -5.57 -21.36 -8.38
CA LEU A 348 -6.30 -22.06 -9.43
C LEU A 348 -5.42 -23.02 -10.22
N MET A 349 -4.17 -22.65 -10.51
CA MET A 349 -3.18 -23.54 -11.10
C MET A 349 -2.86 -24.74 -10.22
N HIS A 350 -2.83 -24.55 -8.90
CA HIS A 350 -2.64 -25.62 -7.93
C HIS A 350 -3.81 -26.62 -7.94
N SER A 351 -5.03 -26.14 -8.10
CA SER A 351 -6.22 -27.00 -8.13
C SER A 351 -6.29 -27.88 -9.39
N ARG A 352 -5.66 -27.44 -10.48
CA ARG A 352 -5.66 -28.13 -11.79
C ARG A 352 -4.32 -28.84 -12.03
N ARG A 353 -4.06 -29.93 -11.31
CA ARG A 353 -2.79 -30.71 -11.41
C ARG A 353 -2.42 -31.25 -12.80
N ALA A 354 -3.20 -31.02 -13.86
CA ALA A 354 -2.98 -31.69 -15.14
C ALA A 354 -3.52 -30.98 -16.39
N VAL A 355 -3.38 -29.68 -16.55
CA VAL A 355 -3.50 -29.13 -17.91
C VAL A 355 -2.13 -29.17 -18.55
N LYS A 356 -1.85 -30.21 -19.35
CA LYS A 356 -0.71 -30.26 -20.25
C LYS A 356 -0.90 -29.17 -21.32
N LEU A 357 -0.29 -28.02 -21.16
CA LEU A 357 -0.03 -27.05 -22.23
C LEU A 357 1.04 -27.62 -23.18
N SER A 358 0.73 -28.74 -23.81
CA SER A 358 1.71 -29.46 -24.66
C SER A 358 1.62 -29.12 -26.14
N ASN A 359 0.73 -28.23 -26.54
CA ASN A 359 0.49 -27.94 -27.97
C ASN A 359 1.31 -26.74 -28.44
N ILE A 360 1.96 -26.87 -29.59
CA ILE A 360 2.73 -25.82 -30.28
C ILE A 360 1.97 -24.48 -30.35
N PRO A 361 0.65 -24.45 -30.67
CA PRO A 361 -0.12 -23.21 -30.65
C PRO A 361 -0.13 -22.49 -29.30
N ALA A 362 -0.15 -23.24 -28.20
CA ALA A 362 -0.14 -22.66 -26.85
C ALA A 362 1.22 -22.04 -26.52
N ARG A 363 2.32 -22.60 -26.99
CA ARG A 363 3.67 -22.03 -26.83
C ARG A 363 3.84 -20.75 -27.61
N VAL A 364 3.35 -20.72 -28.85
CA VAL A 364 3.37 -19.50 -29.69
C VAL A 364 2.52 -18.40 -29.06
N ALA A 365 1.29 -18.73 -28.63
CA ALA A 365 0.42 -17.78 -27.92
C ALA A 365 1.09 -17.24 -26.63
N TYR A 366 1.75 -18.11 -25.87
CA TYR A 366 2.50 -17.71 -24.69
C TYR A 366 3.67 -16.78 -25.01
N SER A 367 4.43 -17.08 -26.08
CA SER A 367 5.53 -16.21 -26.52
C SER A 367 5.04 -14.84 -26.98
N LEU A 368 3.91 -14.79 -27.69
CA LEU A 368 3.25 -13.53 -28.09
C LEU A 368 2.76 -12.74 -26.88
N LEU A 369 2.21 -13.42 -25.85
CA LEU A 369 1.80 -12.77 -24.60
C LEU A 369 2.98 -12.14 -23.83
N LEU A 370 4.22 -12.60 -24.02
CA LEU A 370 5.40 -11.99 -23.40
C LEU A 370 5.88 -10.72 -24.12
N LEU A 371 5.47 -10.47 -25.37
CA LEU A 371 5.85 -9.27 -26.11
C LEU A 371 5.28 -8.00 -25.46
N LEU A 372 4.05 -8.04 -25.00
CA LEU A 372 3.41 -6.89 -24.36
C LEU A 372 4.12 -6.45 -23.07
N PRO A 373 4.45 -7.35 -22.10
CA PRO A 373 5.27 -7.01 -20.94
C PRO A 373 6.65 -6.44 -21.30
N ILE A 374 7.32 -6.99 -22.30
CA ILE A 374 8.62 -6.47 -22.76
C ILE A 374 8.46 -5.05 -23.31
N ALA A 375 7.51 -4.83 -24.21
CA ALA A 375 7.21 -3.51 -24.77
C ALA A 375 6.85 -2.52 -23.65
N SER A 376 6.05 -2.97 -22.68
CA SER A 376 5.67 -2.17 -21.51
C SER A 376 6.90 -1.78 -20.66
N MET A 377 7.79 -2.71 -20.36
CA MET A 377 9.01 -2.43 -19.58
C MET A 377 9.97 -1.48 -20.31
N VAL A 378 10.17 -1.68 -21.61
CA VAL A 378 11.00 -0.78 -22.42
C VAL A 378 10.40 0.63 -22.42
N THR A 379 9.08 0.74 -22.59
CA THR A 379 8.36 2.02 -22.55
C THR A 379 8.48 2.68 -21.18
N LEU A 380 8.26 1.93 -20.10
CA LEU A 380 8.41 2.45 -18.74
C LEU A 380 9.80 3.05 -18.54
N LEU A 381 10.84 2.31 -18.89
CA LEU A 381 12.22 2.78 -18.75
C LEU A 381 12.49 4.02 -19.62
N ALA A 382 12.00 4.05 -20.86
CA ALA A 382 12.18 5.18 -21.77
C ALA A 382 11.49 6.46 -21.25
N LEU A 383 10.28 6.33 -20.69
CA LEU A 383 9.53 7.49 -20.18
C LEU A 383 10.04 8.01 -18.84
N VAL A 384 10.62 7.15 -18.03
CA VAL A 384 10.96 7.44 -16.65
C VAL A 384 12.41 7.85 -16.45
N THR A 385 13.34 7.25 -17.22
CA THR A 385 14.78 7.55 -17.10
C THR A 385 15.07 9.05 -17.22
N PRO A 386 14.51 9.79 -18.19
CA PRO A 386 14.71 11.23 -18.29
C PRO A 386 14.21 11.98 -17.04
N GLY A 387 13.06 11.59 -16.50
CA GLY A 387 12.50 12.18 -15.28
C GLY A 387 13.40 11.97 -14.07
N ILE A 388 13.94 10.75 -13.88
CA ILE A 388 14.89 10.46 -12.79
C ILE A 388 16.17 11.26 -12.96
N THR A 389 16.75 11.27 -14.15
CA THR A 389 18.02 11.94 -14.43
C THR A 389 17.90 13.44 -14.20
N HIS A 390 16.80 14.05 -14.66
CA HIS A 390 16.57 15.48 -14.46
C HIS A 390 16.38 15.82 -12.99
N ASN A 391 15.51 15.09 -12.28
CA ASN A 391 15.27 15.34 -10.85
C ASN A 391 16.49 15.07 -9.97
N SER A 392 17.46 14.27 -10.43
CA SER A 392 18.70 14.05 -9.70
C SER A 392 19.71 15.20 -9.85
N SER A 393 19.58 16.01 -10.90
CA SER A 393 20.48 17.13 -11.19
C SER A 393 20.12 18.43 -10.48
N PHE A 394 18.98 18.49 -9.78
CA PHE A 394 18.48 19.67 -9.04
C PHE A 394 18.26 20.92 -9.91
N ALA A 395 18.30 20.83 -11.20
CA ALA A 395 17.84 21.92 -12.03
C ALA A 395 16.38 22.25 -11.68
N GLU A 396 16.02 23.53 -11.64
CA GLU A 396 14.63 23.93 -11.57
C GLU A 396 13.87 23.13 -12.62
N SER A 397 12.88 22.37 -12.21
CA SER A 397 12.24 21.42 -13.09
C SER A 397 11.50 22.14 -14.21
N SER A 398 12.09 22.18 -15.37
CA SER A 398 11.43 22.60 -16.62
C SER A 398 10.67 21.45 -17.29
N LEU A 399 10.70 20.25 -16.69
CA LEU A 399 9.98 19.11 -17.23
C LEU A 399 8.47 19.25 -17.08
N PRO A 400 7.70 18.84 -18.08
CA PRO A 400 6.27 18.70 -17.92
C PRO A 400 5.97 17.68 -16.82
N GLY A 401 5.05 18.03 -15.94
CA GLY A 401 4.67 17.22 -14.80
C GLY A 401 5.16 17.77 -13.45
N GLN A 402 4.74 17.12 -12.38
CA GLN A 402 5.13 17.53 -11.04
C GLN A 402 6.54 17.03 -10.71
N PRO A 403 7.40 17.87 -10.14
CA PRO A 403 8.70 17.42 -9.65
C PRO A 403 8.53 16.38 -8.54
N LEU A 404 9.51 15.50 -8.39
CA LEU A 404 9.51 14.52 -7.31
C LEU A 404 9.42 15.20 -5.95
N SER A 405 8.44 14.79 -5.15
CA SER A 405 8.34 15.23 -3.75
C SER A 405 9.48 14.67 -2.89
N ILE A 406 10.08 13.54 -3.33
CA ILE A 406 11.20 12.89 -2.67
C ILE A 406 12.21 12.53 -3.77
N PRO A 407 13.33 13.26 -3.88
CA PRO A 407 14.33 13.00 -4.89
C PRO A 407 14.97 11.62 -4.68
N VAL A 408 15.29 10.96 -5.78
CA VAL A 408 15.96 9.64 -5.76
C VAL A 408 17.44 9.82 -5.43
N LEU A 409 18.08 10.82 -6.06
CA LEU A 409 19.48 11.18 -5.85
C LEU A 409 19.56 12.61 -5.32
N GLY A 410 20.66 12.95 -4.68
CA GLY A 410 20.92 14.32 -4.19
C GLY A 410 20.01 14.78 -3.05
N ALA A 411 19.36 13.86 -2.34
CA ALA A 411 18.52 14.17 -1.20
C ALA A 411 19.21 15.05 -0.16
N GLN A 412 20.53 14.91 0.00
CA GLN A 412 21.30 15.68 1.00
C GLN A 412 21.25 17.19 0.72
N LEU A 413 21.35 17.61 -0.55
CA LEU A 413 21.24 19.04 -0.90
C LEU A 413 19.89 19.64 -0.50
N HIS A 414 18.80 18.87 -0.69
CA HIS A 414 17.49 19.29 -0.21
C HIS A 414 17.44 19.38 1.32
N LEU A 415 17.98 18.39 2.02
CA LEU A 415 18.02 18.39 3.48
C LEU A 415 18.83 19.57 4.03
N ASP A 416 19.95 19.90 3.40
CA ASP A 416 20.79 21.04 3.79
C ASP A 416 20.03 22.37 3.55
N ALA A 417 19.36 22.53 2.42
CA ALA A 417 18.53 23.71 2.12
C ALA A 417 17.37 23.86 3.13
N ILE A 418 16.68 22.77 3.45
CA ILE A 418 15.59 22.75 4.43
C ILE A 418 16.10 23.09 5.82
N SER A 419 17.24 22.52 6.24
CA SER A 419 17.85 22.78 7.53
C SER A 419 18.28 24.24 7.67
N LYS A 420 18.92 24.82 6.63
CA LYS A 420 19.29 26.24 6.57
C LYS A 420 18.06 27.15 6.67
N LEU A 421 16.99 26.84 5.92
CA LEU A 421 15.74 27.58 5.98
C LEU A 421 15.08 27.47 7.36
N GLY A 422 15.05 26.28 7.95
CA GLY A 422 14.51 26.08 9.28
C GLY A 422 15.22 26.92 10.33
N ALA A 423 16.55 26.94 10.29
CA ALA A 423 17.37 27.73 11.21
C ALA A 423 17.10 29.23 11.06
N SER A 424 17.04 29.77 9.82
CA SER A 424 16.74 31.19 9.56
C SER A 424 15.34 31.59 10.01
N CYS A 425 14.38 30.68 9.89
CA CYS A 425 13.00 30.87 10.29
C CYS A 425 12.76 30.70 11.80
N GLY A 426 13.75 30.17 12.53
CA GLY A 426 13.63 29.87 13.95
C GLY A 426 12.97 28.50 14.24
N ILE A 427 13.02 27.59 13.28
CA ILE A 427 12.53 26.21 13.39
C ILE A 427 13.72 25.28 13.09
N PRO A 428 14.59 24.99 14.05
CA PRO A 428 15.78 24.17 13.82
C PRO A 428 15.40 22.72 13.49
N ALA A 429 16.21 22.07 12.65
CA ALA A 429 15.99 20.68 12.24
C ALA A 429 16.00 19.67 13.41
N GLU A 430 16.60 20.04 14.53
CA GLU A 430 16.63 19.25 15.76
C GLU A 430 15.45 19.56 16.72
N SER A 431 14.44 20.27 16.25
CA SER A 431 13.25 20.56 17.03
C SER A 431 12.61 19.28 17.56
N THR A 432 12.25 19.28 18.84
CA THR A 432 11.50 18.19 19.49
C THR A 432 9.99 18.44 19.47
N GLU A 433 9.57 19.55 18.89
CA GLU A 433 8.19 19.99 18.81
C GLU A 433 7.52 19.56 17.50
N SER A 434 6.18 19.60 17.46
CA SER A 434 5.43 19.25 16.27
C SER A 434 5.57 20.31 15.18
N VAL A 435 6.25 19.99 14.06
CA VAL A 435 6.40 20.87 12.89
C VAL A 435 5.48 20.40 11.77
N VAL A 436 4.84 21.33 11.05
CA VAL A 436 4.10 20.99 9.85
C VAL A 436 5.05 20.81 8.68
N VAL A 437 5.03 19.64 8.06
CA VAL A 437 5.99 19.20 7.05
C VAL A 437 5.30 18.55 5.84
N ASP A 438 5.99 18.51 4.71
CA ASP A 438 5.62 17.70 3.56
C ASP A 438 6.46 16.42 3.46
N HIS A 439 6.43 15.77 2.31
CA HIS A 439 7.11 14.50 2.08
C HIS A 439 8.63 14.58 2.13
N MET A 440 9.22 15.69 1.69
CA MET A 440 10.66 15.88 1.69
C MET A 440 11.13 16.50 2.99
N THR A 441 10.47 17.55 3.42
CA THR A 441 10.84 18.27 4.65
C THR A 441 10.71 17.41 5.88
N TYR A 442 9.83 16.39 5.87
CA TYR A 442 9.76 15.36 6.89
C TYR A 442 11.12 14.73 7.23
N PHE A 443 11.99 14.49 6.24
CA PHE A 443 13.27 13.84 6.49
C PHE A 443 14.27 14.74 7.21
N ALA A 444 14.13 16.05 7.11
CA ALA A 444 14.92 17.00 7.90
C ALA A 444 14.50 17.02 9.39
N PHE A 445 13.23 16.65 9.68
CA PHE A 445 12.64 16.64 11.01
C PHE A 445 12.34 15.22 11.52
N LEU A 446 13.15 14.24 11.13
CA LEU A 446 12.98 12.86 11.58
C LEU A 446 13.01 12.68 13.11
N ARG A 447 13.67 13.60 13.83
CA ARG A 447 13.74 13.59 15.30
C ARG A 447 12.53 14.23 15.98
N ASP A 448 11.72 14.95 15.22
CA ASP A 448 10.48 15.51 15.72
C ASP A 448 9.55 14.40 16.20
N LYS A 449 9.01 14.56 17.42
CA LYS A 449 8.14 13.54 18.02
C LYS A 449 6.79 13.42 17.32
N GLN A 450 6.27 14.50 16.73
CA GLN A 450 4.94 14.50 16.12
C GLN A 450 4.82 15.45 14.92
N PRO A 451 5.60 15.30 13.84
CA PRO A 451 5.43 16.15 12.67
C PRO A 451 4.04 15.94 12.06
N ILE A 452 3.42 17.06 11.71
CA ILE A 452 2.09 17.10 11.10
C ILE A 452 2.30 17.17 9.59
N HIS A 453 1.74 16.21 8.86
CA HIS A 453 1.84 16.30 7.40
C HIS A 453 0.90 17.37 6.87
N VAL A 454 1.43 18.29 6.04
CA VAL A 454 0.69 19.45 5.50
C VAL A 454 -0.61 19.07 4.78
N LEU A 455 -0.69 17.88 4.18
CA LEU A 455 -1.89 17.37 3.54
C LEU A 455 -3.12 17.36 4.47
N TYR A 456 -2.92 17.23 5.80
CA TYR A 456 -4.01 17.20 6.76
C TYR A 456 -4.47 18.59 7.21
N VAL A 457 -3.69 19.63 6.93
CA VAL A 457 -3.99 21.00 7.40
C VAL A 457 -4.09 22.01 6.27
N SER A 458 -3.70 21.65 5.05
CA SER A 458 -3.83 22.52 3.85
C SER A 458 -5.20 22.34 3.19
N GLU A 459 -5.74 23.42 2.65
CA GLU A 459 -6.95 23.42 1.83
C GLU A 459 -6.81 22.59 0.56
N LEU A 460 -5.57 22.46 0.06
CA LEU A 460 -5.23 21.59 -1.09
C LEU A 460 -5.35 20.09 -0.77
N GLY A 461 -5.48 19.74 0.50
CA GLY A 461 -5.68 18.40 1.00
C GLY A 461 -7.00 18.27 1.78
N TYR A 462 -6.89 17.81 3.03
CA TYR A 462 -8.04 17.53 3.90
C TYR A 462 -8.32 18.65 4.92
N GLY A 463 -7.55 19.75 4.87
CA GLY A 463 -7.58 20.82 5.86
C GLY A 463 -8.65 21.91 5.60
N GLY A 464 -9.52 21.75 4.59
CA GLY A 464 -10.51 22.77 4.24
C GLY A 464 -11.44 23.19 5.38
N ASP A 465 -11.74 22.32 6.34
CA ASP A 465 -12.57 22.63 7.50
C ASP A 465 -11.82 23.43 8.59
N LEU A 466 -10.49 23.55 8.47
CA LEU A 466 -9.64 24.37 9.31
C LEU A 466 -9.39 25.77 8.73
N SER A 467 -9.98 26.10 7.58
CA SER A 467 -9.91 27.43 6.97
C SER A 467 -10.62 28.52 7.80
N ASN A 468 -10.56 29.78 7.35
CA ASN A 468 -11.21 30.94 7.97
C ASN A 468 -10.74 31.24 9.40
N GLY A 469 -9.42 31.28 9.61
CA GLY A 469 -8.79 31.68 10.86
C GLY A 469 -8.77 30.61 11.95
N ARG A 470 -9.26 29.40 11.67
CA ARG A 470 -9.24 28.29 12.63
C ARG A 470 -7.95 27.48 12.63
N LEU A 471 -7.15 27.56 11.55
CA LEU A 471 -5.95 26.73 11.38
C LEU A 471 -4.84 27.11 12.39
N LEU A 472 -4.55 28.41 12.54
CA LEU A 472 -3.51 28.85 13.47
C LEU A 472 -3.83 28.50 14.92
N PRO A 473 -5.05 28.75 15.47
CA PRO A 473 -5.42 28.27 16.81
C PRO A 473 -5.30 26.76 16.97
N PHE A 474 -5.70 25.98 15.95
CA PHE A 474 -5.59 24.53 15.95
C PHE A 474 -4.12 24.09 16.06
N LEU A 475 -3.22 24.65 15.24
CA LEU A 475 -1.79 24.33 15.26
C LEU A 475 -1.10 24.80 16.56
N LYS A 476 -1.48 25.94 17.09
CA LYS A 476 -1.00 26.41 18.40
C LYS A 476 -1.47 25.48 19.54
N GLY A 477 -2.69 24.95 19.47
CA GLY A 477 -3.19 23.94 20.40
C GLY A 477 -2.40 22.62 20.35
N LEU A 478 -1.73 22.33 19.24
CA LEU A 478 -0.81 21.19 19.08
C LEU A 478 0.66 21.54 19.45
N ASN A 479 0.92 22.73 19.99
CA ASN A 479 2.25 23.25 20.26
C ASN A 479 3.17 23.24 19.04
N SER A 480 2.62 23.51 17.85
CA SER A 480 3.40 23.56 16.62
C SER A 480 4.16 24.90 16.53
N PRO A 481 5.50 24.88 16.42
CA PRO A 481 6.29 26.12 16.29
C PRO A 481 6.17 26.75 14.90
N GLY A 482 5.81 25.97 13.88
CA GLY A 482 5.73 26.47 12.53
C GLY A 482 5.57 25.38 11.48
N LEU A 483 5.73 25.81 10.23
CA LEU A 483 5.57 25.02 9.04
C LEU A 483 6.81 25.14 8.17
N ILE A 484 7.31 24.04 7.64
CA ILE A 484 8.31 23.98 6.56
C ILE A 484 7.85 22.99 5.51
N THR A 485 7.53 23.52 4.34
CA THR A 485 7.01 22.73 3.21
C THR A 485 7.49 23.31 1.89
N ARG A 486 7.17 22.64 0.79
CA ARG A 486 7.22 23.29 -0.52
C ARG A 486 6.26 24.48 -0.54
N CYS A 487 6.66 25.57 -1.18
CA CYS A 487 5.89 26.83 -1.15
C CYS A 487 4.46 26.66 -1.68
N GLU A 488 4.24 25.75 -2.63
CA GLU A 488 2.92 25.45 -3.18
C GLU A 488 1.93 24.85 -2.15
N TRP A 489 2.45 24.20 -1.11
CA TRP A 489 1.66 23.58 -0.05
C TRP A 489 1.40 24.50 1.14
N VAL A 490 1.97 25.71 1.15
CA VAL A 490 1.71 26.65 2.24
C VAL A 490 0.21 27.04 2.20
N PRO A 491 -0.54 26.82 3.29
CA PRO A 491 -1.94 27.22 3.39
C PRO A 491 -2.13 28.70 3.08
N ASN A 492 -3.25 29.07 2.43
CA ASN A 492 -3.53 30.44 2.00
C ASN A 492 -3.42 31.45 3.15
N GLU A 493 -3.87 31.05 4.35
CA GLU A 493 -3.81 31.86 5.57
C GLU A 493 -2.39 32.34 5.92
N PHE A 494 -1.37 31.56 5.55
CA PHE A 494 0.04 31.85 5.90
C PHE A 494 0.88 32.36 4.74
N ARG A 495 0.35 32.50 3.54
CA ARG A 495 1.13 32.91 2.36
C ARG A 495 1.81 34.26 2.48
N GLN A 496 1.22 35.20 3.23
CA GLN A 496 1.80 36.53 3.43
C GLN A 496 2.96 36.50 4.46
N ALA A 497 2.96 35.56 5.38
CA ALA A 497 3.96 35.42 6.42
C ALA A 497 5.07 34.40 6.05
N GLN A 498 5.04 33.83 4.85
CA GLN A 498 6.03 32.82 4.44
C GLN A 498 7.39 33.46 4.13
N GLU A 499 8.44 32.87 4.68
CA GLU A 499 9.82 33.10 4.27
C GLU A 499 10.19 32.10 3.19
N LYS A 500 10.73 32.58 2.05
CA LYS A 500 11.14 31.73 0.92
C LYS A 500 12.59 31.36 1.08
N GLY A 501 12.89 30.07 1.00
CA GLY A 501 14.24 29.52 0.94
C GLY A 501 14.61 29.02 -0.47
N ASP A 502 15.77 28.40 -0.54
CA ASP A 502 16.26 27.79 -1.76
C ASP A 502 15.40 26.58 -2.18
N MET A 503 15.47 26.18 -3.45
CA MET A 503 14.87 24.95 -3.98
C MET A 503 13.33 24.87 -3.85
N GLY A 504 12.63 26.00 -3.74
CA GLY A 504 11.18 26.05 -3.68
C GLY A 504 10.58 25.67 -2.32
N TYR A 505 11.37 25.69 -1.25
CA TYR A 505 10.88 25.51 0.11
C TYR A 505 10.49 26.83 0.74
N CYS A 506 9.45 26.81 1.55
CA CYS A 506 8.95 27.94 2.32
C CYS A 506 8.78 27.55 3.77
N CYS A 507 8.97 28.53 4.65
CA CYS A 507 8.73 28.34 6.06
C CYS A 507 7.84 29.45 6.63
N VAL A 508 7.10 29.12 7.69
CA VAL A 508 6.26 30.04 8.46
C VAL A 508 6.48 29.76 9.94
N ASN A 509 6.93 30.76 10.68
CA ASN A 509 7.07 30.66 12.13
C ASN A 509 5.80 31.18 12.82
N PHE A 510 5.07 30.32 13.52
CA PHE A 510 3.80 30.66 14.18
C PHE A 510 3.96 31.55 15.41
N GLY A 511 5.15 31.70 15.93
CA GLY A 511 5.46 32.67 16.97
C GLY A 511 5.61 34.11 16.50
N LYS A 512 5.79 34.31 15.17
CA LYS A 512 5.90 35.63 14.54
C LYS A 512 4.56 36.13 13.97
N ILE A 513 3.50 35.32 14.00
CA ILE A 513 2.13 35.61 13.56
C ILE A 513 1.20 35.69 14.81
#